data_43dc4fb49180ecdd3c32ba2ca58c1d15
#
_entry.id   43dc4fb49180ecdd3c32ba2ca58c1d15
#
_cell.length_a   1.000
_cell.length_b   1.000
_cell.length_c   1.000
_cell.angle_alpha   90.00
_cell.angle_beta   90.00
_cell.angle_gamma   90.00
#
_symmetry.space_group_name_H-M   'P 1'
#
loop_
_entity.id
_entity.type
_entity.pdbx_description
1 polymer ?
#
loop_
_entity_poly.entity_id
_entity_poly.type
_entity_poly.pdbx_seq_one_letter_code
_entity_poly.pdbx_strand_id
1 'polypeptide(L)'
;MITPNDFQGCDSEKIAAAIVAAQQSGVNRIVLNERQADAESDRNFWLIDEAILLPQDMELVIADCKIKLSDKSRDNFIRSANCGIGITDIPVIKNIRITGIGNAVLEGADRPRATGDANKILGERSYGTDAGKENEKQTGDWRNVGILLAKVENFAIENLQLRDYHCWGISLEKCAYGSVKDIRFDSCGKKEIDNKVWRFLNQDGLDIRKGSHHITVENISGAVGDDLVALTAIHPEYKEAGNFVYTEISGALEPLSANDLHDIDVKHIHGCSAGGHHIVRLLNTCGIKMYNITLNDIYDTSGDLPDQRRSAVAVRIGDSNQAYGGATPIGDLFNITIEKVDSRAGKCVLIAGSLSDSSIKNICNRNTECEAVECSAGWDNIRNVKIEY
;
A
#
# COMPACT_ATOMS: atom_id res chain seq x y z
N MET A 1 30.44 -4.04 8.63
CA MET A 1 29.06 -3.57 8.45
C MET A 1 29.13 -2.33 7.60
N ILE A 2 28.37 -2.23 6.53
CA ILE A 2 28.35 -1.06 5.66
C ILE A 2 27.20 -0.15 6.12
N THR A 3 27.52 1.09 6.44
CA THR A 3 26.53 2.11 6.82
C THR A 3 26.70 3.35 5.94
N PRO A 4 25.62 4.06 5.58
CA PRO A 4 25.72 5.31 4.82
C PRO A 4 26.54 6.40 5.52
N ASN A 5 26.69 6.37 6.84
CA ASN A 5 27.52 7.30 7.57
C ASN A 5 29.03 7.26 7.18
N ASP A 6 29.46 6.18 6.51
CA ASP A 6 30.84 6.03 6.05
C ASP A 6 31.12 6.76 4.71
N PHE A 7 30.07 7.34 4.07
CA PHE A 7 30.15 7.95 2.73
C PHE A 7 29.97 9.46 2.77
N GLN A 8 30.37 10.12 1.70
CA GLN A 8 30.26 11.57 1.51
C GLN A 8 29.09 11.91 0.57
N GLY A 9 28.64 13.16 0.59
CA GLY A 9 27.56 13.68 -0.23
C GLY A 9 26.27 13.93 0.53
N CYS A 10 25.17 14.25 -0.16
CA CYS A 10 23.85 14.36 0.45
C CYS A 10 23.34 12.99 0.94
N ASP A 11 22.29 13.01 1.74
CA ASP A 11 21.79 11.77 2.38
C ASP A 11 21.39 10.70 1.36
N SER A 12 20.77 11.07 0.22
CA SER A 12 20.43 10.13 -0.85
C SER A 12 21.70 9.53 -1.49
N GLU A 13 22.72 10.34 -1.75
CA GLU A 13 24.00 9.88 -2.32
C GLU A 13 24.74 8.93 -1.37
N LYS A 14 24.78 9.24 -0.08
CA LYS A 14 25.39 8.37 0.94
C LYS A 14 24.74 7.00 0.98
N ILE A 15 23.40 6.95 0.96
CA ILE A 15 22.65 5.69 0.99
C ILE A 15 22.89 4.91 -0.30
N ALA A 16 22.85 5.57 -1.46
CA ALA A 16 23.12 4.93 -2.75
C ALA A 16 24.56 4.38 -2.81
N ALA A 17 25.54 5.13 -2.33
CA ALA A 17 26.93 4.69 -2.27
C ALA A 17 27.12 3.47 -1.35
N ALA A 18 26.43 3.42 -0.23
CA ALA A 18 26.45 2.26 0.66
C ALA A 18 25.88 1.00 -0.02
N ILE A 19 24.79 1.13 -0.78
CA ILE A 19 24.22 0.01 -1.54
C ILE A 19 25.20 -0.50 -2.60
N VAL A 20 25.81 0.40 -3.37
CA VAL A 20 26.82 0.05 -4.39
C VAL A 20 28.03 -0.64 -3.76
N ALA A 21 28.54 -0.11 -2.65
CA ALA A 21 29.67 -0.71 -1.94
C ALA A 21 29.32 -2.12 -1.39
N ALA A 22 28.09 -2.32 -0.91
CA ALA A 22 27.62 -3.61 -0.47
C ALA A 22 27.60 -4.63 -1.62
N GLN A 23 27.04 -4.27 -2.76
CA GLN A 23 27.05 -5.12 -3.96
C GLN A 23 28.46 -5.47 -4.44
N GLN A 24 29.36 -4.49 -4.51
CA GLN A 24 30.74 -4.70 -4.94
C GLN A 24 31.54 -5.59 -3.98
N SER A 25 31.20 -5.56 -2.70
CA SER A 25 31.84 -6.37 -1.65
C SER A 25 31.18 -7.73 -1.45
N GLY A 26 30.15 -8.07 -2.20
CA GLY A 26 29.37 -9.29 -2.01
C GLY A 26 28.61 -9.32 -0.68
N VAL A 27 28.34 -8.16 -0.08
CA VAL A 27 27.54 -8.02 1.14
C VAL A 27 26.10 -7.77 0.75
N ASN A 28 25.20 -8.55 1.27
CA ASN A 28 23.78 -8.49 0.96
C ASN A 28 22.95 -7.68 1.97
N ARG A 29 23.60 -6.87 2.80
CA ARG A 29 22.96 -6.12 3.88
C ARG A 29 23.61 -4.75 4.09
N ILE A 30 22.76 -3.72 4.19
CA ILE A 30 23.16 -2.39 4.67
C ILE A 30 22.35 -2.02 5.89
N VAL A 31 22.92 -1.19 6.76
CA VAL A 31 22.26 -0.73 7.99
C VAL A 31 22.22 0.80 8.00
N LEU A 32 21.01 1.33 7.99
CA LEU A 32 20.74 2.74 8.30
C LEU A 32 20.48 2.83 9.80
N ASN A 33 21.46 3.32 10.52
CA ASN A 33 21.33 3.75 11.92
C ASN A 33 21.15 5.28 11.95
N GLU A 34 21.10 5.85 13.14
CA GLU A 34 20.98 7.30 13.30
C GLU A 34 22.05 8.02 12.44
N ARG A 35 21.60 9.04 11.70
CA ARG A 35 22.47 9.86 10.86
C ARG A 35 23.44 10.61 11.76
N GLN A 36 24.72 10.53 11.47
CA GLN A 36 25.75 11.30 12.16
C GLN A 36 25.85 12.70 11.57
N ALA A 37 25.98 13.69 12.43
CA ALA A 37 26.25 15.08 12.02
C ALA A 37 27.54 15.17 11.22
N ASP A 38 27.55 16.00 10.21
CA ASP A 38 28.71 16.28 9.36
C ASP A 38 28.79 17.76 8.98
N ALA A 39 29.68 18.11 8.06
CA ALA A 39 29.86 19.50 7.64
C ALA A 39 28.63 20.09 6.93
N GLU A 40 27.76 19.25 6.38
CA GLU A 40 26.58 19.66 5.63
C GLU A 40 25.33 19.81 6.50
N SER A 41 25.24 19.04 7.60
CA SER A 41 24.06 19.04 8.45
C SER A 41 24.28 18.44 9.83
N ASP A 42 23.63 19.03 10.82
CA ASP A 42 23.56 18.55 12.22
C ASP A 42 22.35 17.65 12.49
N ARG A 43 21.55 17.29 11.45
CA ARG A 43 20.39 16.40 11.60
C ARG A 43 20.81 15.03 12.08
N ASN A 44 19.97 14.44 12.92
CA ASN A 44 20.09 13.06 13.35
C ASN A 44 19.15 12.08 12.60
N PHE A 45 18.54 12.53 11.52
CA PHE A 45 17.68 11.73 10.64
C PHE A 45 18.08 11.89 9.16
N TRP A 46 17.79 10.88 8.36
CA TRP A 46 18.07 10.86 6.92
C TRP A 46 17.01 11.66 6.17
N LEU A 47 17.42 12.70 5.42
CA LEU A 47 16.54 13.51 4.57
C LEU A 47 16.83 13.19 3.11
N ILE A 48 15.94 12.44 2.47
CA ILE A 48 16.17 11.93 1.13
C ILE A 48 15.38 12.69 0.06
N ASP A 49 16.02 12.96 -1.05
CA ASP A 49 15.44 13.60 -2.24
C ASP A 49 14.98 12.57 -3.28
N GLU A 50 15.54 11.37 -3.25
CA GLU A 50 15.32 10.27 -4.20
C GLU A 50 15.08 8.96 -3.45
N ALA A 51 14.42 8.00 -4.10
CA ALA A 51 14.14 6.71 -3.52
C ALA A 51 15.40 5.89 -3.23
N ILE A 52 15.36 5.14 -2.14
CA ILE A 52 16.34 4.09 -1.86
C ILE A 52 16.03 2.91 -2.80
N LEU A 53 16.90 2.65 -3.77
CA LEU A 53 16.71 1.59 -4.76
C LEU A 53 17.32 0.28 -4.25
N LEU A 54 16.46 -0.72 -3.98
CA LEU A 54 16.90 -2.02 -3.50
C LEU A 54 17.09 -3.01 -4.65
N PRO A 55 18.33 -3.44 -4.91
CA PRO A 55 18.59 -4.51 -5.88
C PRO A 55 18.18 -5.87 -5.30
N GLN A 56 18.13 -6.89 -6.16
CA GLN A 56 17.92 -8.26 -5.69
C GLN A 56 18.96 -8.70 -4.66
N ASP A 57 18.62 -9.68 -3.84
CA ASP A 57 19.47 -10.25 -2.81
C ASP A 57 19.97 -9.23 -1.78
N MET A 58 19.17 -8.20 -1.46
CA MET A 58 19.54 -7.11 -0.55
C MET A 58 18.59 -6.98 0.63
N GLU A 59 19.16 -6.86 1.82
CA GLU A 59 18.48 -6.46 3.04
C GLU A 59 18.83 -5.02 3.43
N LEU A 60 17.78 -4.19 3.58
CA LEU A 60 17.86 -2.86 4.18
C LEU A 60 17.39 -2.93 5.62
N VAL A 61 18.28 -2.66 6.56
CA VAL A 61 17.93 -2.54 7.97
C VAL A 61 17.85 -1.06 8.34
N ILE A 62 16.72 -0.66 8.94
CA ILE A 62 16.48 0.68 9.47
C ILE A 62 16.50 0.55 11.00
N ALA A 63 17.59 0.99 11.66
CA ALA A 63 17.82 0.75 13.07
C ALA A 63 17.76 2.04 13.88
N ASP A 64 16.72 2.16 14.72
CA ASP A 64 16.50 3.32 15.61
C ASP A 64 16.68 4.68 14.91
N CYS A 65 16.17 4.80 13.69
CA CYS A 65 16.34 6.03 12.94
C CYS A 65 15.10 6.39 12.12
N LYS A 66 15.07 7.64 11.67
CA LYS A 66 14.04 8.18 10.81
C LYS A 66 14.60 8.49 9.43
N ILE A 67 13.87 8.07 8.40
CA ILE A 67 14.06 8.48 7.01
C ILE A 67 12.90 9.38 6.64
N LYS A 68 13.18 10.60 6.21
CA LYS A 68 12.19 11.60 5.83
C LYS A 68 12.34 11.98 4.37
N LEU A 69 11.24 12.09 3.66
CA LEU A 69 11.24 12.71 2.34
C LEU A 69 11.45 14.22 2.46
N SER A 70 12.31 14.77 1.65
CA SER A 70 12.42 16.23 1.56
C SER A 70 11.25 16.81 0.75
N ASP A 71 11.01 18.11 0.90
CA ASP A 71 10.00 18.83 0.11
C ASP A 71 10.33 18.89 -1.38
N LYS A 72 11.56 18.60 -1.77
CA LYS A 72 12.01 18.51 -3.16
C LYS A 72 11.75 17.13 -3.79
N SER A 73 11.69 16.08 -2.95
CA SER A 73 11.58 14.72 -3.43
C SER A 73 10.32 14.54 -4.30
N ARG A 74 10.45 13.80 -5.36
CA ARG A 74 9.38 13.38 -6.27
C ARG A 74 9.43 11.86 -6.47
N ASP A 75 9.76 11.13 -5.41
CA ASP A 75 10.00 9.70 -5.46
C ASP A 75 9.52 9.00 -4.19
N ASN A 76 9.58 7.67 -4.19
CA ASN A 76 9.26 6.81 -3.06
C ASN A 76 10.26 6.98 -1.90
N PHE A 77 9.97 6.44 -0.72
CA PHE A 77 11.02 6.21 0.27
C PHE A 77 11.97 5.09 -0.22
N ILE A 78 11.36 3.97 -0.61
CA ILE A 78 12.07 2.76 -1.01
C ILE A 78 11.36 2.18 -2.23
N ARG A 79 12.14 1.73 -3.21
CA ARG A 79 11.63 1.05 -4.39
C ARG A 79 12.53 -0.11 -4.78
N SER A 80 11.94 -1.18 -5.34
CA SER A 80 12.72 -2.22 -5.98
C SER A 80 13.45 -1.68 -7.22
N ALA A 81 14.73 -1.98 -7.36
CA ALA A 81 15.60 -1.34 -8.37
C ALA A 81 15.30 -1.75 -9.81
N ASN A 82 14.44 -2.76 -10.01
CA ASN A 82 14.03 -3.25 -11.32
C ASN A 82 12.98 -2.36 -12.01
N CYS A 83 12.44 -1.38 -11.33
CA CYS A 83 11.37 -0.52 -11.86
C CYS A 83 11.67 0.95 -11.63
N GLY A 84 11.11 1.82 -12.47
CA GLY A 84 11.31 3.26 -12.38
C GLY A 84 11.17 3.95 -13.74
N ILE A 85 11.49 5.23 -13.76
CA ILE A 85 11.43 6.04 -14.99
C ILE A 85 12.30 5.43 -16.10
N GLY A 86 11.71 5.27 -17.28
CA GLY A 86 12.41 4.75 -18.46
C GLY A 86 12.54 3.23 -18.51
N ILE A 87 12.12 2.49 -17.49
CA ILE A 87 12.10 1.03 -17.49
C ILE A 87 10.78 0.55 -18.06
N THR A 88 10.79 -0.02 -19.25
CA THR A 88 9.57 -0.46 -19.96
C THR A 88 9.29 -1.95 -19.81
N ASP A 89 10.28 -2.74 -19.52
CA ASP A 89 10.16 -4.17 -19.24
C ASP A 89 10.77 -4.45 -17.87
N ILE A 90 9.90 -4.70 -16.90
CA ILE A 90 10.28 -4.88 -15.50
C ILE A 90 10.64 -6.35 -15.31
N PRO A 91 11.92 -6.70 -15.11
CA PRO A 91 12.31 -8.07 -14.81
C PRO A 91 11.89 -8.47 -13.40
N VAL A 92 11.68 -9.76 -13.20
CA VAL A 92 11.51 -10.31 -11.85
C VAL A 92 12.86 -10.25 -11.12
N ILE A 93 12.84 -9.73 -9.90
CA ILE A 93 13.98 -9.79 -8.96
C ILE A 93 13.56 -10.49 -7.68
N LYS A 94 14.54 -10.91 -6.87
CA LYS A 94 14.27 -11.78 -5.71
C LYS A 94 14.99 -11.31 -4.45
N ASN A 95 14.51 -11.82 -3.31
CA ASN A 95 15.20 -11.76 -2.02
C ASN A 95 15.42 -10.31 -1.55
N ILE A 96 14.36 -9.52 -1.50
CA ILE A 96 14.39 -8.16 -0.92
C ILE A 96 13.84 -8.22 0.50
N ARG A 97 14.59 -7.66 1.44
CA ARG A 97 14.13 -7.46 2.82
C ARG A 97 14.25 -6.02 3.25
N ILE A 98 13.23 -5.53 3.95
CA ILE A 98 13.20 -4.21 4.59
C ILE A 98 12.82 -4.44 6.03
N THR A 99 13.77 -4.27 6.94
CA THR A 99 13.59 -4.65 8.35
C THR A 99 13.85 -3.46 9.26
N GLY A 100 12.88 -3.09 10.07
CA GLY A 100 13.06 -2.13 11.15
C GLY A 100 13.60 -2.77 12.40
N ILE A 101 14.44 -2.06 13.14
CA ILE A 101 14.91 -2.42 14.48
C ILE A 101 14.65 -1.22 15.39
N GLY A 102 13.98 -1.45 16.52
CA GLY A 102 13.63 -0.38 17.45
C GLY A 102 12.66 0.63 16.81
N ASN A 103 12.98 1.91 16.84
CA ASN A 103 12.15 2.97 16.28
C ASN A 103 12.53 3.27 14.83
N ALA A 104 12.04 2.46 13.90
CA ALA A 104 12.25 2.60 12.45
C ALA A 104 11.10 3.38 11.80
N VAL A 105 11.33 4.62 11.41
CA VAL A 105 10.29 5.54 10.93
C VAL A 105 10.56 5.99 9.51
N LEU A 106 9.55 5.87 8.63
CA LEU A 106 9.47 6.52 7.33
C LEU A 106 8.47 7.66 7.42
N GLU A 107 8.89 8.90 7.21
CA GLU A 107 8.08 10.10 7.36
C GLU A 107 8.00 10.87 6.04
N GLY A 108 6.81 11.23 5.61
CA GLY A 108 6.58 12.05 4.42
C GLY A 108 7.17 13.44 4.53
N ALA A 109 7.24 14.15 3.42
CA ALA A 109 7.71 15.52 3.36
C ALA A 109 6.81 16.46 4.19
N ASP A 110 7.35 17.59 4.60
CA ASP A 110 6.55 18.59 5.32
C ASP A 110 5.47 19.18 4.44
N ARG A 111 5.78 19.40 3.16
CA ARG A 111 4.82 19.86 2.15
C ARG A 111 4.39 18.70 1.27
N PRO A 112 3.10 18.33 1.28
CA PRO A 112 2.59 17.19 0.54
C PRO A 112 2.74 17.38 -0.98
N ARG A 113 2.94 16.29 -1.68
CA ARG A 113 3.13 16.27 -3.13
C ARG A 113 2.02 15.56 -3.85
N ALA A 114 1.73 14.38 -3.49
CA ALA A 114 0.90 13.44 -4.21
C ALA A 114 -0.40 14.04 -4.70
N THR A 115 -1.36 13.78 -3.95
CA THR A 115 -2.68 14.30 -4.19
C THR A 115 -2.81 15.75 -3.76
N GLY A 116 -1.95 16.24 -2.87
CA GLY A 116 -1.71 17.66 -2.66
C GLY A 116 -1.14 18.35 -3.89
N ASP A 117 -0.47 17.62 -4.76
CA ASP A 117 -0.01 18.05 -6.09
C ASP A 117 -1.05 17.77 -7.20
N ALA A 118 -2.34 17.75 -6.91
CA ALA A 118 -3.39 17.51 -7.90
C ALA A 118 -3.37 18.50 -9.10
N ASN A 119 -2.65 19.62 -8.94
CA ASN A 119 -2.41 20.59 -10.00
C ASN A 119 -1.07 20.39 -10.73
N LYS A 120 -0.24 19.43 -10.31
CA LYS A 120 0.99 19.10 -10.99
C LYS A 120 0.70 18.60 -12.41
N ILE A 121 1.46 19.08 -13.34
CA ILE A 121 1.35 18.71 -14.76
C ILE A 121 2.57 17.85 -15.10
N LEU A 122 2.34 16.72 -15.79
CA LEU A 122 3.40 15.90 -16.36
C LEU A 122 4.16 16.68 -17.42
N GLY A 123 5.50 16.80 -17.25
CA GLY A 123 6.37 17.35 -18.27
C GLY A 123 6.63 16.36 -19.40
N GLU A 124 7.11 15.19 -19.04
CA GLU A 124 7.38 14.09 -19.96
C GLU A 124 6.65 12.84 -19.54
N ARG A 125 6.22 12.06 -20.51
CA ARG A 125 5.70 10.72 -20.27
C ARG A 125 6.84 9.77 -20.03
N SER A 126 6.79 9.02 -18.95
CA SER A 126 7.59 7.82 -18.82
C SER A 126 6.68 6.59 -18.93
N TYR A 127 7.30 5.45 -18.96
CA TYR A 127 6.58 4.19 -19.09
C TYR A 127 5.83 3.84 -17.80
N GLY A 128 4.82 3.02 -17.95
CA GLY A 128 4.01 2.52 -16.85
C GLY A 128 3.10 3.60 -16.30
N THR A 129 3.32 3.95 -15.09
CA THR A 129 2.46 4.81 -14.31
C THR A 129 2.59 6.29 -14.58
N ASP A 130 3.64 6.70 -15.26
CA ASP A 130 3.72 8.02 -15.88
C ASP A 130 3.00 8.05 -17.23
N ALA A 131 2.22 7.03 -17.54
CA ALA A 131 1.58 6.87 -18.83
C ALA A 131 0.39 7.80 -19.07
N GLY A 132 0.14 8.77 -18.21
CA GLY A 132 -0.78 9.87 -18.48
C GLY A 132 -0.40 10.64 -19.74
N LYS A 133 -1.29 11.45 -20.26
CA LYS A 133 -0.98 12.31 -21.39
C LYS A 133 -0.13 13.47 -20.95
N GLU A 134 0.77 13.90 -21.83
CA GLU A 134 1.52 15.13 -21.64
C GLU A 134 0.58 16.30 -21.31
N ASN A 135 0.98 17.14 -20.36
CA ASN A 135 0.21 18.26 -19.85
C ASN A 135 -1.11 17.92 -19.12
N GLU A 136 -1.37 16.66 -18.82
CA GLU A 136 -2.46 16.28 -17.92
C GLU A 136 -2.05 16.43 -16.45
N LYS A 137 -3.04 16.76 -15.61
CA LYS A 137 -2.86 16.77 -14.17
C LYS A 137 -2.64 15.35 -13.68
N GLN A 138 -1.65 15.17 -12.80
CA GLN A 138 -1.38 13.90 -12.12
C GLN A 138 -1.98 13.87 -10.73
N THR A 139 -2.72 12.81 -10.48
CA THR A 139 -3.20 12.48 -9.14
C THR A 139 -2.83 11.02 -8.86
N GLY A 140 -2.20 10.72 -7.74
CA GLY A 140 -1.86 9.34 -7.39
C GLY A 140 -0.73 8.72 -8.23
N ASP A 141 0.25 9.51 -8.63
CA ASP A 141 1.46 9.06 -9.31
C ASP A 141 2.22 8.02 -8.47
N TRP A 142 2.68 6.92 -9.08
CA TRP A 142 3.42 5.86 -8.42
C TRP A 142 4.64 6.35 -7.62
N ARG A 143 5.25 7.46 -8.03
CA ARG A 143 6.34 8.11 -7.30
C ARG A 143 5.94 8.67 -5.93
N ASN A 144 4.65 8.77 -5.68
CA ASN A 144 4.12 9.25 -4.41
C ASN A 144 3.79 8.11 -3.43
N VAL A 145 3.86 6.86 -3.88
CA VAL A 145 3.78 5.66 -3.03
C VAL A 145 4.95 5.63 -2.06
N GLY A 146 4.74 5.22 -0.83
CA GLY A 146 5.82 5.18 0.18
C GLY A 146 6.86 4.11 -0.15
N ILE A 147 6.51 2.83 -0.03
CA ILE A 147 7.35 1.69 -0.44
C ILE A 147 6.71 1.05 -1.66
N LEU A 148 7.46 0.90 -2.75
CA LEU A 148 6.99 0.26 -3.98
C LEU A 148 7.85 -0.95 -4.33
N LEU A 149 7.26 -2.13 -4.29
CA LEU A 149 7.85 -3.35 -4.84
C LEU A 149 7.07 -3.79 -6.08
N ALA A 150 7.76 -3.99 -7.20
CA ALA A 150 7.16 -4.45 -8.45
C ALA A 150 7.88 -5.70 -8.97
N LYS A 151 7.14 -6.78 -9.26
CA LYS A 151 7.66 -8.07 -9.72
C LYS A 151 8.82 -8.59 -8.83
N VAL A 152 8.60 -8.58 -7.52
CA VAL A 152 9.56 -9.10 -6.54
C VAL A 152 9.07 -10.43 -5.99
N GLU A 153 9.89 -11.46 -6.07
CA GLU A 153 9.67 -12.76 -5.44
C GLU A 153 10.55 -12.93 -4.19
N ASN A 154 10.02 -13.58 -3.17
CA ASN A 154 10.68 -13.80 -1.88
C ASN A 154 11.08 -12.47 -1.22
N PHE A 155 10.11 -11.78 -0.65
CA PHE A 155 10.34 -10.49 0.03
C PHE A 155 9.82 -10.50 1.47
N ALA A 156 10.36 -9.59 2.28
CA ALA A 156 9.81 -9.29 3.61
C ALA A 156 9.89 -7.79 3.88
N ILE A 157 8.82 -7.23 4.47
CA ILE A 157 8.75 -5.86 4.98
C ILE A 157 8.27 -5.96 6.42
N GLU A 158 9.11 -5.58 7.38
CA GLU A 158 8.84 -5.87 8.78
C GLU A 158 9.24 -4.73 9.72
N ASN A 159 8.45 -4.51 10.78
CA ASN A 159 8.79 -3.63 11.90
C ASN A 159 8.99 -2.16 11.52
N LEU A 160 8.07 -1.57 10.77
CA LEU A 160 8.17 -0.19 10.33
C LEU A 160 7.01 0.67 10.83
N GLN A 161 7.27 1.95 11.04
CA GLN A 161 6.25 2.97 11.17
C GLN A 161 6.29 3.91 9.97
N LEU A 162 5.15 4.07 9.29
CA LEU A 162 4.98 5.02 8.19
C LEU A 162 4.10 6.18 8.65
N ARG A 163 4.60 7.41 8.50
CA ARG A 163 3.91 8.64 8.91
C ARG A 163 3.73 9.60 7.75
N ASP A 164 2.59 10.25 7.68
CA ASP A 164 2.34 11.39 6.77
C ASP A 164 2.82 11.18 5.33
N TYR A 165 2.82 9.94 4.85
CA TYR A 165 3.15 9.63 3.46
C TYR A 165 2.04 10.18 2.52
N HIS A 166 2.33 10.25 1.21
CA HIS A 166 1.53 11.11 0.33
C HIS A 166 0.48 10.39 -0.51
N CYS A 167 0.56 9.08 -0.65
CA CYS A 167 -0.37 8.23 -1.38
C CYS A 167 -0.46 6.90 -0.63
N TRP A 168 -0.40 5.76 -1.27
CA TRP A 168 -0.32 4.47 -0.61
C TRP A 168 0.98 4.32 0.19
N GLY A 169 0.89 3.81 1.41
CA GLY A 169 2.06 3.61 2.26
C GLY A 169 2.98 2.54 1.72
N ILE A 170 2.44 1.36 1.40
CA ILE A 170 3.17 0.23 0.82
C ILE A 170 2.36 -0.28 -0.37
N SER A 171 2.98 -0.45 -1.52
CA SER A 171 2.38 -1.05 -2.71
C SER A 171 3.19 -2.23 -3.21
N LEU A 172 2.51 -3.37 -3.36
CA LEU A 172 3.05 -4.62 -3.89
C LEU A 172 2.37 -4.91 -5.22
N GLU A 173 3.08 -4.81 -6.32
CA GLU A 173 2.54 -5.04 -7.65
C GLU A 173 3.21 -6.24 -8.31
N LYS A 174 2.42 -7.28 -8.62
CA LYS A 174 2.92 -8.56 -9.16
C LYS A 174 4.04 -9.18 -8.33
N CYS A 175 3.91 -9.05 -7.00
CA CYS A 175 4.86 -9.60 -6.04
C CYS A 175 4.39 -10.97 -5.54
N ALA A 176 5.33 -11.85 -5.21
CA ALA A 176 4.99 -13.19 -4.77
C ALA A 176 5.92 -13.74 -3.68
N TYR A 177 5.40 -14.71 -2.92
CA TYR A 177 6.14 -15.44 -1.90
C TYR A 177 6.75 -14.52 -0.85
N GLY A 178 5.94 -13.64 -0.27
CA GLY A 178 6.43 -12.63 0.64
C GLY A 178 5.59 -12.41 1.89
N SER A 179 6.09 -11.53 2.74
CA SER A 179 5.40 -11.14 3.97
C SER A 179 5.50 -9.64 4.25
N VAL A 180 4.43 -9.11 4.87
CA VAL A 180 4.38 -7.75 5.44
C VAL A 180 3.92 -7.90 6.88
N LYS A 181 4.76 -7.53 7.85
CA LYS A 181 4.47 -7.77 9.27
C LYS A 181 4.87 -6.60 10.15
N ASP A 182 4.11 -6.45 11.25
CA ASP A 182 4.44 -5.48 12.30
C ASP A 182 4.57 -4.06 11.74
N ILE A 183 3.61 -3.63 10.93
CA ILE A 183 3.60 -2.29 10.32
C ILE A 183 2.58 -1.40 11.05
N ARG A 184 3.03 -0.21 11.40
CA ARG A 184 2.17 0.84 11.96
C ARG A 184 2.04 2.00 10.99
N PHE A 185 0.82 2.34 10.63
CA PHE A 185 0.50 3.54 9.89
C PHE A 185 0.04 4.66 10.84
N ASP A 186 0.51 5.88 10.59
CA ASP A 186 0.18 7.06 11.39
C ASP A 186 -0.12 8.22 10.44
N SER A 187 -1.34 8.22 9.92
CA SER A 187 -1.81 9.16 8.92
C SER A 187 -3.31 9.37 9.07
N CYS A 188 -3.85 10.47 8.56
CA CYS A 188 -5.28 10.77 8.74
C CYS A 188 -5.97 11.41 7.53
N GLY A 189 -5.38 11.32 6.34
CA GLY A 189 -5.92 11.89 5.12
C GLY A 189 -5.82 13.42 5.03
N LYS A 190 -5.15 14.07 5.97
CA LYS A 190 -4.99 15.52 6.00
C LYS A 190 -3.74 15.93 6.78
N LYS A 191 -3.20 17.09 6.45
CA LYS A 191 -2.12 17.75 7.20
C LYS A 191 -2.36 19.26 7.20
N GLU A 192 -2.09 19.92 8.32
CA GLU A 192 -2.14 21.38 8.40
C GLU A 192 -0.76 21.95 8.11
N ILE A 193 -0.70 22.87 7.13
CA ILE A 193 0.54 23.52 6.70
C ILE A 193 0.21 24.99 6.43
N ASP A 194 0.95 25.89 7.06
CA ASP A 194 0.75 27.34 6.92
C ASP A 194 -0.72 27.76 7.18
N ASN A 195 -1.34 27.20 8.22
CA ASN A 195 -2.75 27.41 8.59
C ASN A 195 -3.77 26.98 7.51
N LYS A 196 -3.37 26.09 6.60
CA LYS A 196 -4.24 25.47 5.59
C LYS A 196 -4.29 23.98 5.78
N VAL A 197 -5.49 23.42 5.70
CA VAL A 197 -5.66 21.96 5.71
C VAL A 197 -5.48 21.43 4.29
N TRP A 198 -4.44 20.65 4.12
CA TRP A 198 -4.20 19.85 2.91
C TRP A 198 -4.85 18.48 3.06
N ARG A 199 -5.49 18.00 2.02
CA ARG A 199 -6.10 16.69 1.99
C ARG A 199 -5.28 15.77 1.09
N PHE A 200 -5.05 14.57 1.58
CA PHE A 200 -4.43 13.50 0.81
C PHE A 200 -5.54 12.59 0.28
N LEU A 201 -5.53 12.32 -1.00
CA LEU A 201 -6.38 11.29 -1.61
C LEU A 201 -5.56 9.99 -1.68
N ASN A 202 -6.23 8.84 -1.64
CA ASN A 202 -5.58 7.54 -1.75
C ASN A 202 -4.41 7.37 -0.74
N GLN A 203 -4.60 7.82 0.51
CA GLN A 203 -3.61 7.61 1.56
C GLN A 203 -3.91 6.29 2.27
N ASP A 204 -3.83 5.21 1.50
CA ASP A 204 -4.02 3.84 1.95
C ASP A 204 -2.80 3.36 2.75
N GLY A 205 -2.96 2.32 3.54
CA GLY A 205 -1.84 1.71 4.24
C GLY A 205 -1.06 0.74 3.36
N LEU A 206 -1.56 -0.47 3.23
CA LEU A 206 -0.97 -1.53 2.43
C LEU A 206 -1.87 -1.88 1.25
N ASP A 207 -1.33 -1.74 0.05
CA ASP A 207 -1.95 -2.17 -1.20
C ASP A 207 -1.29 -3.41 -1.77
N ILE A 208 -2.03 -4.50 -1.84
CA ILE A 208 -1.65 -5.70 -2.59
C ILE A 208 -2.34 -5.62 -3.94
N ARG A 209 -1.53 -5.42 -4.98
CA ARG A 209 -2.01 -5.09 -6.30
C ARG A 209 -2.04 -6.30 -7.23
N LYS A 210 -2.71 -6.10 -8.35
CA LYS A 210 -2.89 -7.10 -9.42
C LYS A 210 -1.66 -7.99 -9.65
N GLY A 211 -1.88 -9.26 -9.84
CA GLY A 211 -0.86 -10.28 -10.10
C GLY A 211 -0.02 -10.68 -8.89
N SER A 212 -0.35 -10.16 -7.71
CA SER A 212 0.35 -10.55 -6.48
C SER A 212 -0.27 -11.80 -5.86
N HIS A 213 0.57 -12.70 -5.32
CA HIS A 213 0.10 -13.96 -4.75
C HIS A 213 1.05 -14.57 -3.72
N HIS A 214 0.56 -15.55 -2.93
CA HIS A 214 1.33 -16.22 -1.87
C HIS A 214 1.95 -15.22 -0.89
N ILE A 215 1.12 -14.36 -0.31
CA ILE A 215 1.54 -13.27 0.59
C ILE A 215 0.89 -13.44 1.96
N THR A 216 1.67 -13.29 3.00
CA THR A 216 1.19 -13.21 4.39
C THR A 216 1.28 -11.78 4.89
N VAL A 217 0.18 -11.27 5.43
CA VAL A 217 0.06 -9.96 6.09
C VAL A 217 -0.30 -10.17 7.55
N GLU A 218 0.47 -9.60 8.47
CA GLU A 218 0.27 -9.84 9.90
C GLU A 218 0.60 -8.60 10.74
N ASN A 219 -0.22 -8.31 11.77
CA ASN A 219 0.00 -7.20 12.69
C ASN A 219 0.11 -5.83 12.01
N ILE A 220 -0.89 -5.47 11.21
CA ILE A 220 -1.02 -4.12 10.66
C ILE A 220 -1.86 -3.27 11.59
N SER A 221 -1.38 -2.09 11.93
CA SER A 221 -2.05 -1.25 12.93
C SER A 221 -2.02 0.24 12.59
N GLY A 222 -2.86 1.00 13.30
CA GLY A 222 -2.88 2.46 13.27
C GLY A 222 -4.01 3.05 12.44
N ALA A 223 -3.77 4.22 11.86
CA ALA A 223 -4.77 4.98 11.11
C ALA A 223 -4.22 5.44 9.77
N VAL A 224 -5.09 5.50 8.77
CA VAL A 224 -4.78 5.94 7.40
C VAL A 224 -5.84 6.91 6.88
N GLY A 225 -5.54 7.57 5.78
CA GLY A 225 -6.49 8.50 5.14
C GLY A 225 -7.52 7.81 4.26
N ASP A 226 -7.24 6.64 3.73
CA ASP A 226 -8.11 5.85 2.86
C ASP A 226 -8.24 4.41 3.38
N ASP A 227 -7.96 3.38 2.63
CA ASP A 227 -8.08 1.97 3.04
C ASP A 227 -6.85 1.50 3.83
N LEU A 228 -7.02 0.82 4.98
CA LEU A 228 -5.87 0.38 5.77
C LEU A 228 -5.14 -0.80 5.11
N VAL A 229 -5.89 -1.76 4.59
CA VAL A 229 -5.38 -2.86 3.76
C VAL A 229 -6.30 -3.02 2.55
N ALA A 230 -5.74 -2.85 1.36
CA ALA A 230 -6.48 -3.00 0.11
C ALA A 230 -5.88 -4.12 -0.74
N LEU A 231 -6.72 -5.02 -1.21
CA LEU A 231 -6.42 -6.02 -2.22
C LEU A 231 -7.15 -5.57 -3.49
N THR A 232 -6.41 -5.04 -4.47
CA THR A 232 -7.04 -4.39 -5.62
C THR A 232 -6.43 -4.82 -6.96
N ALA A 233 -7.30 -5.23 -7.87
CA ALA A 233 -6.93 -5.59 -9.23
C ALA A 233 -7.92 -4.99 -10.23
N ILE A 234 -7.64 -3.79 -10.71
CA ILE A 234 -8.49 -3.06 -11.64
C ILE A 234 -7.97 -3.24 -13.06
N HIS A 235 -8.86 -3.70 -13.94
CA HIS A 235 -8.55 -3.88 -15.35
C HIS A 235 -8.26 -2.54 -16.03
N PRO A 236 -7.27 -2.47 -16.93
CA PRO A 236 -6.93 -1.25 -17.65
C PRO A 236 -8.10 -0.57 -18.39
N GLU A 237 -9.12 -1.31 -18.76
CA GLU A 237 -10.33 -0.79 -19.39
C GLU A 237 -11.13 0.19 -18.50
N TYR A 238 -11.00 0.04 -17.18
CA TYR A 238 -11.68 0.88 -16.18
C TYR A 238 -10.79 1.96 -15.57
N LYS A 239 -9.73 2.34 -16.25
CA LYS A 239 -8.74 3.32 -15.79
C LYS A 239 -9.30 4.69 -15.44
N GLU A 240 -10.39 5.10 -16.13
CA GLU A 240 -10.98 6.41 -15.93
C GLU A 240 -11.68 6.56 -14.59
N ALA A 241 -11.95 5.45 -13.93
CA ALA A 241 -12.64 5.42 -12.65
C ALA A 241 -11.89 6.09 -11.50
N GLY A 242 -10.63 6.33 -11.61
CA GLY A 242 -9.93 7.00 -10.54
C GLY A 242 -8.42 6.93 -10.63
N ASN A 243 -7.77 7.60 -11.51
CA ASN A 243 -6.32 7.85 -11.47
C ASN A 243 -5.38 6.65 -11.20
N PHE A 244 -5.91 5.42 -11.15
CA PHE A 244 -5.16 4.21 -10.81
C PHE A 244 -4.08 3.87 -11.83
N VAL A 245 -4.24 4.34 -13.05
CA VAL A 245 -3.24 4.19 -14.11
C VAL A 245 -1.89 4.82 -13.74
N TYR A 246 -1.92 5.84 -12.91
CA TYR A 246 -0.71 6.55 -12.49
C TYR A 246 -0.02 5.91 -11.31
N THR A 247 -0.66 4.98 -10.64
CA THR A 247 -0.09 4.26 -9.51
C THR A 247 0.46 2.88 -9.88
N GLU A 248 0.27 2.46 -11.12
CA GLU A 248 0.78 1.19 -11.62
C GLU A 248 2.09 1.38 -12.39
N ILE A 249 3.04 0.52 -12.17
CA ILE A 249 4.36 0.59 -12.81
C ILE A 249 4.66 -0.60 -13.71
N SER A 250 4.00 -1.74 -13.52
CA SER A 250 4.35 -2.98 -14.21
C SER A 250 3.78 -3.13 -15.63
N GLY A 251 3.30 -2.07 -16.24
CA GLY A 251 2.84 -2.11 -17.64
C GLY A 251 1.61 -2.99 -17.91
N ALA A 252 0.96 -2.80 -19.05
CA ALA A 252 -0.42 -3.26 -19.26
C ALA A 252 -0.61 -4.42 -20.25
N LEU A 253 0.43 -4.98 -20.86
CA LEU A 253 0.28 -5.89 -22.00
C LEU A 253 0.41 -7.39 -21.64
N GLU A 254 0.16 -7.76 -20.40
CA GLU A 254 0.17 -9.16 -20.00
C GLU A 254 -1.23 -9.79 -20.13
N PRO A 255 -1.32 -11.12 -20.28
CA PRO A 255 -2.59 -11.82 -20.26
C PRO A 255 -3.41 -11.46 -19.01
N LEU A 256 -4.73 -11.37 -19.15
CA LEU A 256 -5.62 -10.95 -18.05
C LEU A 256 -5.42 -11.79 -16.78
N SER A 257 -5.23 -13.09 -16.90
CA SER A 257 -4.97 -14.01 -15.78
C SER A 257 -3.67 -13.74 -15.03
N ALA A 258 -2.70 -13.07 -15.63
CA ALA A 258 -1.48 -12.63 -14.93
C ALA A 258 -1.73 -11.50 -13.91
N ASN A 259 -2.98 -11.02 -13.84
CA ASN A 259 -3.40 -10.00 -12.88
C ASN A 259 -4.24 -10.57 -11.72
N ASP A 260 -4.47 -11.88 -11.69
CA ASP A 260 -5.23 -12.51 -10.60
C ASP A 260 -4.53 -12.32 -9.26
N LEU A 261 -5.33 -12.11 -8.21
CA LEU A 261 -4.87 -12.04 -6.82
C LEU A 261 -5.27 -13.32 -6.09
N HIS A 262 -4.32 -14.02 -5.50
CA HIS A 262 -4.66 -15.28 -4.86
C HIS A 262 -3.66 -15.74 -3.79
N ASP A 263 -4.09 -16.70 -2.96
CA ASP A 263 -3.26 -17.30 -1.91
C ASP A 263 -2.69 -16.22 -0.95
N ILE A 264 -3.59 -15.41 -0.39
CA ILE A 264 -3.22 -14.28 0.49
C ILE A 264 -3.85 -14.51 1.86
N ASP A 265 -3.03 -14.45 2.90
CA ASP A 265 -3.43 -14.58 4.30
C ASP A 265 -3.23 -13.24 5.03
N VAL A 266 -4.32 -12.65 5.52
CA VAL A 266 -4.35 -11.34 6.20
C VAL A 266 -4.89 -11.54 7.61
N LYS A 267 -4.07 -11.23 8.63
CA LYS A 267 -4.46 -11.44 10.02
C LYS A 267 -3.96 -10.36 10.97
N HIS A 268 -4.67 -10.17 12.06
CA HIS A 268 -4.37 -9.19 13.10
C HIS A 268 -4.27 -7.76 12.54
N ILE A 269 -5.37 -7.30 11.93
CA ILE A 269 -5.47 -5.93 11.40
C ILE A 269 -6.22 -5.08 12.42
N HIS A 270 -5.51 -4.24 13.16
CA HIS A 270 -6.05 -3.45 14.26
C HIS A 270 -5.89 -1.95 13.98
N GLY A 271 -6.87 -1.35 13.32
CA GLY A 271 -6.77 0.05 12.94
C GLY A 271 -8.05 0.62 12.37
N CYS A 272 -7.94 1.75 11.69
CA CYS A 272 -9.08 2.44 11.12
C CYS A 272 -8.73 3.29 9.89
N SER A 273 -9.77 3.64 9.13
CA SER A 273 -9.70 4.68 8.12
C SER A 273 -10.15 6.02 8.71
N ALA A 274 -9.21 6.88 9.06
CA ALA A 274 -9.49 8.21 9.57
C ALA A 274 -10.12 9.14 8.50
N GLY A 275 -9.94 8.84 7.23
CA GLY A 275 -10.64 9.50 6.12
C GLY A 275 -12.08 9.04 5.93
N GLY A 276 -12.48 7.92 6.56
CA GLY A 276 -13.83 7.35 6.50
C GLY A 276 -14.04 6.43 5.30
N HIS A 277 -13.05 5.64 4.96
CA HIS A 277 -13.09 4.59 3.94
C HIS A 277 -13.12 3.19 4.58
N HIS A 278 -12.27 2.25 4.22
CA HIS A 278 -12.36 0.87 4.66
C HIS A 278 -11.18 0.45 5.56
N ILE A 279 -11.38 -0.56 6.41
CA ILE A 279 -10.26 -1.18 7.10
C ILE A 279 -9.63 -2.22 6.17
N VAL A 280 -10.45 -3.12 5.61
CA VAL A 280 -10.00 -4.05 4.56
C VAL A 280 -10.92 -3.94 3.35
N ARG A 281 -10.33 -3.82 2.17
CA ARG A 281 -11.04 -3.78 0.91
C ARG A 281 -10.57 -4.87 -0.04
N LEU A 282 -11.50 -5.62 -0.62
CA LEU A 282 -11.28 -6.54 -1.73
C LEU A 282 -11.96 -5.96 -2.96
N LEU A 283 -11.19 -5.64 -4.00
CA LEU A 283 -11.72 -5.05 -5.24
C LEU A 283 -11.05 -5.68 -6.45
N ASN A 284 -11.83 -6.35 -7.28
CA ASN A 284 -11.43 -6.79 -8.61
C ASN A 284 -12.45 -6.30 -9.66
N THR A 285 -12.05 -6.30 -10.89
CA THR A 285 -12.91 -5.99 -12.03
C THR A 285 -13.12 -7.21 -12.90
N CYS A 286 -14.14 -7.18 -13.76
CA CYS A 286 -14.52 -8.30 -14.63
C CYS A 286 -13.31 -8.93 -15.36
N GLY A 287 -13.20 -10.24 -15.27
CA GLY A 287 -12.15 -11.03 -15.90
C GLY A 287 -10.84 -11.18 -15.10
N ILE A 288 -10.67 -10.42 -14.03
CA ILE A 288 -9.58 -10.63 -13.06
C ILE A 288 -10.13 -11.37 -11.86
N LYS A 289 -9.51 -12.47 -11.50
CA LYS A 289 -9.96 -13.28 -10.37
C LYS A 289 -9.26 -12.91 -9.08
N MET A 290 -10.02 -13.06 -7.99
CA MET A 290 -9.52 -12.90 -6.63
C MET A 290 -10.00 -14.10 -5.81
N TYR A 291 -9.07 -14.91 -5.29
CA TYR A 291 -9.44 -16.18 -4.65
C TYR A 291 -8.40 -16.70 -3.66
N ASN A 292 -8.80 -17.66 -2.83
CA ASN A 292 -7.96 -18.24 -1.77
C ASN A 292 -7.44 -17.16 -0.83
N ILE A 293 -8.34 -16.32 -0.31
CA ILE A 293 -7.97 -15.23 0.58
C ILE A 293 -8.60 -15.47 1.94
N THR A 294 -7.78 -15.40 2.98
CA THR A 294 -8.21 -15.45 4.37
C THR A 294 -8.03 -14.09 5.03
N LEU A 295 -9.10 -13.58 5.65
CA LEU A 295 -9.09 -12.41 6.51
C LEU A 295 -9.44 -12.86 7.93
N ASN A 296 -8.54 -12.68 8.89
CA ASN A 296 -8.76 -13.12 10.27
C ASN A 296 -8.35 -12.04 11.27
N ASP A 297 -9.17 -11.83 12.28
CA ASP A 297 -8.92 -10.89 13.37
C ASP A 297 -8.77 -9.44 12.88
N ILE A 298 -9.88 -8.90 12.39
CA ILE A 298 -9.98 -7.51 11.96
C ILE A 298 -10.64 -6.74 13.10
N TYR A 299 -9.92 -5.82 13.71
CA TYR A 299 -10.41 -4.99 14.82
C TYR A 299 -10.41 -3.51 14.44
N ASP A 300 -11.59 -2.92 14.49
CA ASP A 300 -11.80 -1.51 14.20
C ASP A 300 -11.53 -0.64 15.42
N THR A 301 -10.49 0.19 15.34
CA THR A 301 -10.14 1.15 16.39
C THR A 301 -10.85 2.48 16.24
N SER A 302 -11.68 2.68 15.21
CA SER A 302 -12.37 3.96 15.00
C SER A 302 -13.30 4.30 16.18
N GLY A 303 -13.18 5.55 16.63
CA GLY A 303 -13.90 6.02 17.81
C GLY A 303 -13.26 5.65 19.15
N ASP A 304 -12.10 5.03 19.18
CA ASP A 304 -11.33 4.85 20.41
C ASP A 304 -10.76 6.20 20.91
N LEU A 305 -10.58 7.16 20.00
CA LEU A 305 -10.23 8.55 20.30
C LEU A 305 -11.42 9.48 20.01
N PRO A 306 -11.66 10.54 20.84
CA PRO A 306 -12.82 11.40 20.74
C PRO A 306 -13.07 12.04 19.37
N ASP A 307 -12.00 12.42 18.67
CA ASP A 307 -12.08 13.13 17.40
C ASP A 307 -11.84 12.22 16.18
N GLN A 308 -11.77 10.92 16.40
CA GLN A 308 -11.51 9.96 15.34
C GLN A 308 -12.78 9.68 14.52
N ARG A 309 -12.70 9.91 13.21
CA ARG A 309 -13.78 9.56 12.30
C ARG A 309 -13.95 8.04 12.22
N ARG A 310 -15.18 7.57 12.17
CA ARG A 310 -15.47 6.16 11.94
C ARG A 310 -15.12 5.76 10.52
N SER A 311 -14.54 4.57 10.35
CA SER A 311 -14.43 3.90 9.05
C SER A 311 -15.83 3.72 8.45
N ALA A 312 -15.97 3.86 7.14
CA ALA A 312 -17.26 3.62 6.51
C ALA A 312 -17.63 2.13 6.55
N VAL A 313 -16.66 1.26 6.29
CA VAL A 313 -16.84 -0.19 6.28
C VAL A 313 -15.62 -0.86 6.91
N ALA A 314 -15.82 -1.89 7.74
CA ALA A 314 -14.67 -2.65 8.22
C ALA A 314 -14.13 -3.58 7.15
N VAL A 315 -14.95 -4.44 6.55
CA VAL A 315 -14.56 -5.32 5.45
C VAL A 315 -15.49 -5.12 4.27
N ARG A 316 -14.97 -4.62 3.16
CA ARG A 316 -15.71 -4.48 1.90
C ARG A 316 -15.27 -5.52 0.89
N ILE A 317 -16.23 -6.26 0.34
CA ILE A 317 -16.02 -7.37 -0.60
C ILE A 317 -16.60 -7.00 -1.96
N GLY A 318 -15.74 -6.87 -2.96
CA GLY A 318 -16.14 -6.47 -4.30
C GLY A 318 -16.59 -5.02 -4.41
N ASP A 319 -17.03 -4.64 -5.60
CA ASP A 319 -17.61 -3.33 -5.88
C ASP A 319 -18.68 -3.44 -6.96
N SER A 320 -19.71 -2.61 -6.87
CA SER A 320 -20.79 -2.51 -7.87
C SER A 320 -20.75 -1.18 -8.65
N ASN A 321 -19.76 -0.34 -8.36
CA ASN A 321 -19.61 0.94 -9.04
C ASN A 321 -19.22 0.71 -10.52
N GLN A 322 -20.01 1.28 -11.43
CA GLN A 322 -19.76 1.17 -12.88
C GLN A 322 -18.41 1.76 -13.29
N ALA A 323 -17.91 2.71 -12.54
CA ALA A 323 -16.57 3.27 -12.75
C ALA A 323 -15.44 2.23 -12.58
N TYR A 324 -15.67 1.15 -11.84
CA TYR A 324 -14.77 -0.01 -11.70
C TYR A 324 -15.25 -1.23 -12.51
N GLY A 325 -16.18 -1.06 -13.44
CA GLY A 325 -16.75 -2.16 -14.22
C GLY A 325 -17.99 -2.81 -13.62
N GLY A 326 -18.49 -2.31 -12.51
CA GLY A 326 -19.63 -2.89 -11.78
C GLY A 326 -19.29 -4.17 -11.04
N ALA A 327 -20.30 -4.89 -10.59
CA ALA A 327 -20.11 -6.18 -9.93
C ALA A 327 -19.53 -7.21 -10.91
N THR A 328 -18.46 -7.89 -10.50
CA THR A 328 -17.85 -8.97 -11.29
C THR A 328 -18.80 -10.17 -11.41
N PRO A 329 -18.70 -11.01 -12.44
CA PRO A 329 -19.43 -12.26 -12.53
C PRO A 329 -19.17 -13.20 -11.33
N ILE A 330 -20.15 -14.02 -11.00
CA ILE A 330 -19.98 -15.10 -10.01
C ILE A 330 -18.88 -16.03 -10.49
N GLY A 331 -17.88 -16.25 -9.63
CA GLY A 331 -16.70 -17.05 -9.93
C GLY A 331 -15.44 -16.24 -10.23
N ASP A 332 -15.51 -14.91 -10.25
CA ASP A 332 -14.33 -14.05 -10.29
C ASP A 332 -13.83 -13.68 -8.87
N LEU A 333 -14.72 -13.63 -7.89
CA LEU A 333 -14.38 -13.45 -6.46
C LEU A 333 -14.90 -14.67 -5.68
N PHE A 334 -14.02 -15.57 -5.25
CA PHE A 334 -14.41 -16.84 -4.66
C PHE A 334 -13.37 -17.40 -3.68
N ASN A 335 -13.81 -18.37 -2.88
CA ASN A 335 -12.99 -19.00 -1.84
C ASN A 335 -12.34 -17.97 -0.90
N ILE A 336 -13.18 -17.08 -0.39
CA ILE A 336 -12.81 -16.06 0.58
C ILE A 336 -13.29 -16.51 1.97
N THR A 337 -12.39 -16.52 2.93
CA THR A 337 -12.73 -16.80 4.33
C THR A 337 -12.55 -15.53 5.15
N ILE A 338 -13.62 -15.10 5.83
CA ILE A 338 -13.59 -13.97 6.76
C ILE A 338 -13.98 -14.47 8.13
N GLU A 339 -13.09 -14.28 9.09
CA GLU A 339 -13.30 -14.75 10.44
C GLU A 339 -12.88 -13.70 11.47
N LYS A 340 -13.69 -13.53 12.50
CA LYS A 340 -13.40 -12.65 13.62
C LYS A 340 -13.23 -11.18 13.20
N VAL A 341 -14.32 -10.54 12.86
CA VAL A 341 -14.38 -9.09 12.63
C VAL A 341 -15.10 -8.44 13.82
N ASP A 342 -14.45 -7.48 14.46
CA ASP A 342 -15.01 -6.69 15.55
C ASP A 342 -14.97 -5.20 15.20
N SER A 343 -16.13 -4.58 14.94
CA SER A 343 -16.17 -3.25 14.33
C SER A 343 -17.31 -2.37 14.83
N ARG A 344 -17.06 -1.05 14.86
CA ARG A 344 -18.06 0.04 15.00
C ARG A 344 -18.17 0.88 13.73
N ALA A 345 -17.61 0.44 12.62
CA ALA A 345 -17.72 1.13 11.34
C ALA A 345 -19.17 1.39 10.94
N GLY A 346 -19.39 2.25 9.97
CA GLY A 346 -20.71 2.50 9.42
C GLY A 346 -21.38 1.21 8.91
N LYS A 347 -20.57 0.26 8.38
CA LYS A 347 -20.97 -1.12 8.06
C LYS A 347 -19.87 -2.07 8.52
N CYS A 348 -20.24 -3.21 9.11
CA CYS A 348 -19.24 -4.17 9.59
C CYS A 348 -18.68 -4.98 8.41
N VAL A 349 -19.47 -5.83 7.77
CA VAL A 349 -19.09 -6.51 6.53
C VAL A 349 -20.06 -6.12 5.43
N LEU A 350 -19.57 -5.60 4.32
CA LEU A 350 -20.34 -5.22 3.15
C LEU A 350 -19.94 -6.04 1.93
N ILE A 351 -20.88 -6.86 1.44
CA ILE A 351 -20.74 -7.52 0.14
C ILE A 351 -21.29 -6.55 -0.91
N ALA A 352 -20.39 -5.89 -1.64
CA ALA A 352 -20.72 -4.86 -2.63
C ALA A 352 -20.55 -5.34 -4.09
N GLY A 353 -20.04 -6.54 -4.29
CA GLY A 353 -19.88 -7.20 -5.58
C GLY A 353 -20.38 -8.65 -5.55
N SER A 354 -19.97 -9.47 -6.50
CA SER A 354 -20.25 -10.90 -6.47
C SER A 354 -19.37 -11.62 -5.43
N LEU A 355 -19.87 -12.73 -4.88
CA LEU A 355 -19.09 -13.60 -4.00
C LEU A 355 -19.57 -15.04 -4.14
N SER A 356 -18.65 -16.00 -4.26
CA SER A 356 -19.00 -17.39 -4.31
C SER A 356 -18.09 -18.29 -3.47
N ASP A 357 -18.59 -19.47 -3.10
CA ASP A 357 -17.85 -20.55 -2.43
C ASP A 357 -17.05 -20.06 -1.21
N SER A 358 -17.66 -19.24 -0.36
CA SER A 358 -16.97 -18.44 0.68
C SER A 358 -17.61 -18.58 2.04
N SER A 359 -16.92 -18.12 3.09
CA SER A 359 -17.47 -18.13 4.45
C SER A 359 -17.19 -16.84 5.21
N ILE A 360 -18.18 -16.37 5.97
CA ILE A 360 -18.13 -15.19 6.84
C ILE A 360 -18.64 -15.62 8.21
N LYS A 361 -17.80 -15.54 9.24
CA LYS A 361 -18.19 -16.03 10.57
C LYS A 361 -17.56 -15.24 11.71
N ASN A 362 -18.15 -15.36 12.91
CA ASN A 362 -17.69 -14.70 14.12
C ASN A 362 -17.62 -13.16 13.96
N ILE A 363 -18.72 -12.55 13.52
CA ILE A 363 -18.82 -11.11 13.28
C ILE A 363 -19.43 -10.42 14.50
N CYS A 364 -18.64 -9.61 15.18
CA CYS A 364 -19.03 -8.74 16.28
C CYS A 364 -19.31 -7.32 15.75
N ASN A 365 -20.57 -7.05 15.44
CA ASN A 365 -21.00 -5.72 15.04
C ASN A 365 -21.34 -4.87 16.27
N ARG A 366 -20.47 -3.91 16.61
CA ARG A 366 -20.70 -2.95 17.70
C ARG A 366 -21.51 -1.72 17.29
N ASN A 367 -21.86 -1.61 16.00
CA ASN A 367 -22.77 -0.59 15.50
C ASN A 367 -24.18 -1.15 15.36
N THR A 368 -25.05 -0.79 16.29
CA THR A 368 -26.45 -1.28 16.32
C THR A 368 -27.35 -0.65 15.25
N GLU A 369 -26.85 0.30 14.47
CA GLU A 369 -27.62 0.98 13.41
C GLU A 369 -27.59 0.23 12.08
N CYS A 370 -26.79 -0.83 11.96
CA CYS A 370 -26.66 -1.63 10.73
C CYS A 370 -26.61 -3.13 11.03
N GLU A 371 -26.82 -3.94 10.01
CA GLU A 371 -26.63 -5.40 10.11
C GLU A 371 -25.12 -5.75 10.15
N ALA A 372 -24.82 -6.91 10.75
CA ALA A 372 -23.45 -7.39 10.82
C ALA A 372 -22.87 -7.69 9.43
N VAL A 373 -23.69 -8.24 8.54
CA VAL A 373 -23.35 -8.50 7.14
C VAL A 373 -24.45 -7.94 6.24
N GLU A 374 -24.09 -7.01 5.39
CA GLU A 374 -24.99 -6.43 4.40
C GLU A 374 -24.58 -6.83 2.97
N CYS A 375 -25.56 -6.96 2.07
CA CYS A 375 -25.32 -7.23 0.67
C CYS A 375 -25.97 -6.13 -0.19
N SER A 376 -25.15 -5.19 -0.68
CA SER A 376 -25.63 -4.10 -1.55
C SER A 376 -25.66 -4.46 -3.05
N ALA A 377 -24.94 -5.52 -3.44
CA ALA A 377 -24.94 -5.99 -4.82
C ALA A 377 -26.18 -6.82 -5.20
N GLY A 378 -27.02 -7.16 -4.22
CA GLY A 378 -28.14 -8.09 -4.37
C GLY A 378 -27.73 -9.55 -4.17
N TRP A 379 -28.59 -10.31 -3.47
CA TRP A 379 -28.31 -11.70 -3.12
C TRP A 379 -28.20 -12.65 -4.31
N ASP A 380 -28.71 -12.28 -5.47
CA ASP A 380 -28.56 -13.04 -6.72
C ASP A 380 -27.09 -13.08 -7.22
N ASN A 381 -26.24 -12.19 -6.71
CA ASN A 381 -24.80 -12.19 -6.99
C ASN A 381 -24.00 -13.05 -5.99
N ILE A 382 -24.68 -13.78 -5.09
CA ILE A 382 -24.08 -14.60 -4.05
C ILE A 382 -24.38 -16.07 -4.34
N ARG A 383 -23.36 -16.93 -4.33
CA ARG A 383 -23.53 -18.37 -4.52
C ARG A 383 -22.68 -19.18 -3.56
N ASN A 384 -23.32 -20.11 -2.82
CA ASN A 384 -22.64 -21.01 -1.89
C ASN A 384 -21.75 -20.25 -0.86
N VAL A 385 -22.33 -19.23 -0.23
CA VAL A 385 -21.68 -18.47 0.84
C VAL A 385 -22.34 -18.79 2.18
N LYS A 386 -21.52 -19.18 3.17
CA LYS A 386 -21.99 -19.42 4.55
C LYS A 386 -21.75 -18.17 5.38
N ILE A 387 -22.79 -17.70 6.07
CA ILE A 387 -22.72 -16.58 7.00
C ILE A 387 -23.16 -17.13 8.38
N GLU A 388 -22.24 -17.07 9.33
CA GLU A 388 -22.44 -17.51 10.72
C GLU A 388 -22.13 -16.34 11.66
N TYR A 389 -23.12 -15.93 12.47
CA TYR A 389 -23.02 -14.79 13.39
C TYR A 389 -22.44 -15.18 14.74
#